data_28d282976dc90b5318529a44befd032a
#
_entry.id   28d282976dc90b5318529a44befd032a
#
_cell.length_a   1.000
_cell.length_b   1.000
_cell.length_c   1.000
_cell.angle_alpha   90.00
_cell.angle_beta   90.00
_cell.angle_gamma   90.00
#
_symmetry.space_group_name_H-M   'P 1'
#
loop_
_entity.id
_entity.type
_entity.pdbx_description
1 polymer ?
#
loop_
_entity_poly.entity_id
_entity_poly.type
_entity_poly.pdbx_seq_one_letter_code
_entity_poly.pdbx_strand_id
1 'polypeptide(L)'
;MFTGLVEEVGTIASIVASGDNHRITIKAPQTARELKEGNSVAVSGVCLTALNITPDSFSADLAKETWTLTSFSRLASGAQVNLELPLKVDGRMGGHIVQGHVDGTGKLAGLEPIANANDFWLLIDVPEELEKYLVFK
;
A
#
# COMPACT_ATOMS: atom_id res chain seq x y z
N MET A 1 7.68 -7.94 -5.68
CA MET A 1 7.66 -6.95 -6.79
C MET A 1 6.24 -6.83 -7.25
N PHE A 2 5.80 -5.61 -7.58
CA PHE A 2 4.43 -5.23 -7.90
C PHE A 2 4.41 -4.41 -9.20
N THR A 3 3.23 -4.04 -9.68
CA THR A 3 3.04 -3.29 -10.94
C THR A 3 2.49 -1.88 -10.71
N GLY A 4 1.96 -1.59 -9.53
CA GLY A 4 1.24 -0.36 -9.20
C GLY A 4 -0.24 -0.37 -9.58
N LEU A 5 -0.77 -1.54 -9.99
CA LEU A 5 -2.18 -1.70 -10.35
C LEU A 5 -2.96 -2.27 -9.18
N VAL A 6 -3.90 -1.47 -8.65
CA VAL A 6 -4.77 -1.89 -7.54
C VAL A 6 -5.76 -2.96 -8.01
N GLU A 7 -5.84 -4.07 -7.27
CA GLU A 7 -6.70 -5.21 -7.59
C GLU A 7 -7.94 -5.26 -6.69
N GLU A 8 -7.81 -4.84 -5.42
CA GLU A 8 -8.90 -4.81 -4.45
C GLU A 8 -8.76 -3.61 -3.51
N VAL A 9 -9.87 -3.11 -2.99
CA VAL A 9 -9.89 -2.18 -1.86
C VAL A 9 -10.31 -2.96 -0.61
N GLY A 10 -9.35 -3.18 0.28
CA GLY A 10 -9.57 -3.81 1.57
C GLY A 10 -9.96 -2.82 2.65
N THR A 11 -10.37 -3.34 3.81
CA THR A 11 -10.71 -2.54 4.99
C THR A 11 -9.89 -3.01 6.19
N ILE A 12 -9.26 -2.09 6.90
CA ILE A 12 -8.57 -2.39 8.15
C ILE A 12 -9.60 -2.82 9.19
N ALA A 13 -9.56 -4.08 9.60
CA ALA A 13 -10.41 -4.62 10.65
C ALA A 13 -9.87 -4.25 12.05
N SER A 14 -8.56 -4.31 12.23
CA SER A 14 -7.91 -3.96 13.50
C SER A 14 -6.46 -3.52 13.31
N ILE A 15 -5.99 -2.71 14.26
CA ILE A 15 -4.57 -2.36 14.44
C ILE A 15 -4.25 -2.61 15.91
N VAL A 16 -3.27 -3.45 16.18
CA VAL A 16 -2.86 -3.84 17.54
C VAL A 16 -1.37 -3.59 17.71
N ALA A 17 -1.00 -2.79 18.69
CA ALA A 17 0.40 -2.58 19.07
C ALA A 17 0.98 -3.86 19.71
N SER A 18 2.20 -4.22 19.36
CA SER A 18 2.95 -5.36 19.89
C SER A 18 4.41 -4.95 20.13
N GLY A 19 4.69 -4.43 21.30
CA GLY A 19 5.97 -3.76 21.59
C GLY A 19 6.14 -2.53 20.70
N ASP A 20 7.28 -2.45 20.00
CA ASP A 20 7.58 -1.37 19.04
C ASP A 20 6.93 -1.58 17.65
N ASN A 21 6.33 -2.75 17.41
CA ASN A 21 5.69 -3.12 16.16
C ASN A 21 4.18 -2.98 16.24
N HIS A 22 3.52 -3.07 15.09
CA HIS A 22 2.07 -3.08 15.00
C HIS A 22 1.63 -4.26 14.13
N ARG A 23 0.57 -4.95 14.55
CA ARG A 23 -0.14 -5.92 13.70
C ARG A 23 -1.40 -5.30 13.15
N ILE A 24 -1.55 -5.32 11.84
CA ILE A 24 -2.80 -4.96 11.16
C ILE A 24 -3.51 -6.22 10.70
N THR A 25 -4.84 -6.21 10.75
CA THR A 25 -5.69 -7.21 10.11
C THR A 25 -6.56 -6.51 9.08
N ILE A 26 -6.60 -7.06 7.87
CA ILE A 26 -7.27 -6.46 6.72
C ILE A 26 -8.31 -7.43 6.20
N LYS A 27 -9.55 -6.96 6.09
CA LYS A 27 -10.64 -7.67 5.43
C LYS A 27 -10.53 -7.44 3.93
N ALA A 28 -10.31 -8.51 3.16
CA ALA A 28 -10.02 -8.48 1.73
C ALA A 28 -10.29 -9.86 1.11
N PRO A 29 -11.55 -10.20 0.84
CA PRO A 29 -11.93 -11.56 0.47
C PRO A 29 -11.38 -12.02 -0.89
N GLN A 30 -11.07 -11.13 -1.82
CA GLN A 30 -10.47 -11.51 -3.11
C GLN A 30 -8.98 -11.82 -2.91
N THR A 31 -8.24 -10.87 -2.35
CA THR A 31 -6.80 -11.01 -2.07
C THR A 31 -6.52 -12.18 -1.14
N ALA A 32 -7.29 -12.35 -0.06
CA ALA A 32 -7.07 -13.42 0.92
C ALA A 32 -7.16 -14.82 0.33
N ARG A 33 -8.00 -15.05 -0.67
CA ARG A 33 -8.14 -16.36 -1.35
C ARG A 33 -6.93 -16.76 -2.16
N GLU A 34 -6.16 -15.79 -2.66
CA GLU A 34 -4.98 -16.04 -3.48
C GLU A 34 -3.69 -16.05 -2.65
N LEU A 35 -3.71 -15.44 -1.45
CA LEU A 35 -2.55 -15.39 -0.57
C LEU A 35 -2.25 -16.75 0.09
N LYS A 36 -0.97 -16.98 0.33
CA LYS A 36 -0.47 -18.03 1.21
C LYS A 36 0.36 -17.39 2.31
N GLU A 37 0.43 -18.05 3.45
CA GLU A 37 1.25 -17.62 4.58
C GLU A 37 2.67 -17.32 4.11
N GLY A 38 3.19 -16.14 4.45
CA GLY A 38 4.50 -15.68 4.03
C GLY A 38 4.57 -15.02 2.64
N ASN A 39 3.48 -14.98 1.89
CA ASN A 39 3.47 -14.23 0.63
C ASN A 39 3.59 -12.72 0.87
N SER A 40 4.21 -12.01 -0.07
CA SER A 40 4.14 -10.55 -0.12
C SER A 40 2.78 -10.09 -0.60
N VAL A 41 2.33 -8.95 -0.12
CA VAL A 41 1.16 -8.20 -0.58
C VAL A 41 1.46 -6.71 -0.46
N ALA A 42 1.13 -5.91 -1.47
CA ALA A 42 1.21 -4.46 -1.35
C ALA A 42 -0.08 -3.93 -0.72
N VAL A 43 0.05 -3.22 0.39
CA VAL A 43 -1.04 -2.57 1.11
C VAL A 43 -0.83 -1.06 1.04
N SER A 44 -1.66 -0.35 0.29
CA SER A 44 -1.46 1.08 -0.03
C SER A 44 -0.04 1.38 -0.53
N GLY A 45 0.50 0.49 -1.38
CA GLY A 45 1.83 0.59 -1.96
C GLY A 45 2.97 0.07 -1.07
N VAL A 46 2.69 -0.32 0.17
CA VAL A 46 3.71 -0.85 1.10
C VAL A 46 3.75 -2.37 1.02
N CYS A 47 4.92 -2.94 0.73
CA CYS A 47 5.14 -4.38 0.72
C CYS A 47 5.12 -4.94 2.14
N LEU A 48 4.16 -5.81 2.42
CA LEU A 48 4.01 -6.50 3.69
C LEU A 48 3.99 -8.01 3.49
N THR A 49 4.27 -8.76 4.54
CA THR A 49 4.17 -10.22 4.56
C THR A 49 2.82 -10.65 5.13
N ALA A 50 2.07 -11.41 4.36
CA ALA A 50 0.75 -11.92 4.77
C ALA A 50 0.89 -13.04 5.80
N LEU A 51 0.15 -12.92 6.91
CA LEU A 51 0.10 -13.82 8.05
C LEU A 51 -1.35 -14.08 8.44
N ASN A 52 -1.61 -15.19 9.15
CA ASN A 52 -2.93 -15.50 9.73
C ASN A 52 -4.07 -15.35 8.71
N ILE A 53 -3.91 -16.00 7.56
CA ILE A 53 -4.88 -15.90 6.46
C ILE A 53 -6.15 -16.68 6.78
N THR A 54 -7.30 -16.05 6.55
CA THR A 54 -8.63 -16.63 6.60
C THR A 54 -9.30 -16.52 5.22
N PRO A 55 -10.50 -17.08 4.99
CA PRO A 55 -11.17 -16.93 3.70
C PRO A 55 -11.49 -15.51 3.26
N ASP A 56 -11.53 -14.54 4.19
CA ASP A 56 -11.94 -13.16 3.93
C ASP A 56 -10.98 -12.09 4.48
N SER A 57 -9.88 -12.50 5.11
CA SER A 57 -8.94 -11.57 5.72
C SER A 57 -7.52 -12.14 5.82
N PHE A 58 -6.56 -11.26 6.05
CA PHE A 58 -5.20 -11.59 6.41
C PHE A 58 -4.65 -10.56 7.40
N SER A 59 -3.59 -10.93 8.11
CA SER A 59 -2.84 -9.99 8.95
C SER A 59 -1.46 -9.71 8.38
N ALA A 60 -0.82 -8.64 8.84
CA ALA A 60 0.58 -8.36 8.57
C ALA A 60 1.20 -7.62 9.75
N ASP A 61 2.49 -7.87 9.98
CA ASP A 61 3.26 -7.15 10.98
C ASP A 61 4.02 -5.99 10.34
N LEU A 62 3.89 -4.81 10.92
CA LEU A 62 4.62 -3.62 10.55
C LEU A 62 5.71 -3.36 11.57
N ALA A 63 6.96 -3.34 11.12
CA ALA A 63 8.07 -2.87 11.92
C ALA A 63 7.88 -1.38 12.25
N LYS A 64 8.51 -0.93 13.34
CA LYS A 64 8.48 0.48 13.78
C LYS A 64 8.82 1.46 12.66
N GLU A 65 9.83 1.15 11.84
CA GLU A 65 10.24 1.98 10.72
C GLU A 65 9.12 2.10 9.68
N THR A 66 8.55 0.97 9.24
CA THR A 66 7.42 0.94 8.29
C THR A 66 6.22 1.72 8.84
N TRP A 67 5.92 1.57 10.12
CA TRP A 67 4.86 2.33 10.79
C TRP A 67 5.10 3.84 10.73
N THR A 68 6.35 4.27 10.96
CA THR A 68 6.72 5.70 11.02
C THR A 68 6.81 6.34 9.64
N LEU A 69 7.40 5.64 8.67
CA LEU A 69 7.66 6.19 7.33
C LEU A 69 6.45 6.16 6.39
N THR A 70 5.39 5.44 6.77
CA THR A 70 4.22 5.28 5.90
C THR A 70 2.96 5.95 6.46
N SER A 71 1.88 5.88 5.70
CA SER A 71 0.58 6.40 6.15
C SER A 71 -0.08 5.56 7.25
N PHE A 72 0.41 4.37 7.56
CA PHE A 72 -0.22 3.46 8.52
C PHE A 72 -0.40 4.05 9.91
N SER A 73 0.53 4.88 10.38
CA SER A 73 0.44 5.56 11.68
C SER A 73 -0.77 6.52 11.80
N ARG A 74 -1.39 6.88 10.68
CA ARG A 74 -2.55 7.77 10.62
C ARG A 74 -3.86 7.02 10.34
N LEU A 75 -3.80 5.69 10.15
CA LEU A 75 -4.98 4.87 9.85
C LEU A 75 -5.60 4.34 11.15
N ALA A 76 -6.88 4.01 11.06
CA ALA A 76 -7.64 3.38 12.14
C ALA A 76 -8.48 2.21 11.59
N SER A 77 -9.07 1.42 12.46
CA SER A 77 -10.08 0.43 12.08
C SER A 77 -11.20 1.08 11.27
N GLY A 78 -11.62 0.45 10.20
CA GLY A 78 -12.56 0.96 9.21
C GLY A 78 -11.92 1.73 8.04
N ALA A 79 -10.63 2.08 8.11
CA ALA A 79 -9.95 2.73 7.00
C ALA A 79 -9.83 1.78 5.78
N GLN A 80 -9.97 2.34 4.59
CA GLN A 80 -9.76 1.62 3.34
C GLN A 80 -8.30 1.66 2.93
N VAL A 81 -7.84 0.56 2.33
CA VAL A 81 -6.47 0.37 1.81
C VAL A 81 -6.51 -0.29 0.44
N ASN A 82 -5.67 0.20 -0.47
CA ASN A 82 -5.47 -0.41 -1.77
C ASN A 82 -4.64 -1.68 -1.63
N LEU A 83 -4.99 -2.73 -2.37
CA LEU A 83 -4.30 -4.02 -2.33
C LEU A 83 -3.86 -4.43 -3.73
N GLU A 84 -2.66 -5.00 -3.80
CA GLU A 84 -2.10 -5.60 -5.00
C GLU A 84 -1.32 -6.86 -4.62
N LEU A 85 -1.55 -7.94 -5.34
CA LEU A 85 -0.79 -9.18 -5.23
C LEU A 85 0.58 -9.05 -5.92
N PRO A 86 1.60 -9.83 -5.52
CA PRO A 86 2.88 -9.80 -6.19
C PRO A 86 2.75 -10.32 -7.63
N LEU A 87 3.45 -9.65 -8.56
CA LEU A 87 3.50 -10.08 -9.96
C LEU A 87 3.98 -11.53 -10.06
N LYS A 88 3.20 -12.36 -10.74
CA LYS A 88 3.60 -13.74 -11.06
C LYS A 88 4.75 -13.73 -12.07
N VAL A 89 5.68 -14.69 -11.98
CA VAL A 89 6.87 -14.75 -12.85
C VAL A 89 6.50 -14.84 -14.34
N ASP A 90 5.40 -15.50 -14.66
CA ASP A 90 4.83 -15.65 -15.99
C ASP A 90 3.70 -14.64 -16.29
N GLY A 91 3.47 -13.70 -15.37
CA GLY A 91 2.46 -12.65 -15.49
C GLY A 91 2.87 -11.54 -16.47
N ARG A 92 1.87 -10.82 -17.01
CA ARG A 92 2.11 -9.63 -17.81
C ARG A 92 2.34 -8.43 -16.91
N MET A 93 3.39 -7.64 -17.19
CA MET A 93 3.61 -6.36 -16.53
C MET A 93 2.75 -5.28 -17.21
N GLY A 94 1.57 -5.02 -16.65
CA GLY A 94 0.65 -4.00 -17.17
C GLY A 94 0.95 -2.58 -16.68
N GLY A 95 1.75 -2.44 -15.62
CA GLY A 95 2.18 -1.18 -15.03
C GLY A 95 3.69 -0.97 -15.13
N HIS A 96 4.32 -0.64 -14.01
CA HIS A 96 5.76 -0.41 -13.91
C HIS A 96 6.35 -1.20 -12.73
N ILE A 97 7.66 -1.21 -12.57
CA ILE A 97 8.31 -1.96 -11.49
C ILE A 97 8.15 -1.21 -10.17
N VAL A 98 7.38 -1.78 -9.24
CA VAL A 98 7.16 -1.26 -7.89
C VAL A 98 7.68 -2.27 -6.87
N GLN A 99 8.56 -1.85 -5.97
CA GLN A 99 9.08 -2.71 -4.92
C GLN A 99 8.19 -2.73 -3.68
N GLY A 100 7.55 -1.61 -3.38
CA GLY A 100 6.74 -1.42 -2.19
C GLY A 100 7.56 -1.07 -0.94
N HIS A 101 8.82 -0.72 -1.09
CA HIS A 101 9.69 -0.24 -0.02
C HIS A 101 9.60 1.29 0.02
N VAL A 102 8.87 1.80 0.99
CA VAL A 102 8.48 3.21 1.08
C VAL A 102 9.46 3.96 1.98
N ASP A 103 10.07 5.02 1.43
CA ASP A 103 11.04 5.87 2.13
C ASP A 103 10.38 7.04 2.88
N GLY A 104 9.13 7.35 2.59
CA GLY A 104 8.39 8.42 3.25
C GLY A 104 7.05 8.73 2.62
N THR A 105 6.38 9.78 3.10
CA THR A 105 5.07 10.21 2.60
C THR A 105 5.10 11.69 2.22
N GLY A 106 4.44 12.03 1.10
CA GLY A 106 4.09 13.41 0.75
C GLY A 106 2.72 13.82 1.28
N LYS A 107 2.34 15.07 1.03
CA LYS A 107 1.01 15.61 1.33
C LYS A 107 0.29 15.96 0.03
N LEU A 108 -0.97 15.60 -0.07
CA LEU A 108 -1.82 16.07 -1.16
C LEU A 108 -1.99 17.59 -1.04
N ALA A 109 -1.38 18.34 -1.97
CA ALA A 109 -1.49 19.79 -2.05
C ALA A 109 -2.74 20.20 -2.86
N GLY A 110 -3.10 19.43 -3.90
CA GLY A 110 -4.25 19.72 -4.72
C GLY A 110 -4.65 18.59 -5.66
N LEU A 111 -5.89 18.63 -6.10
CA LEU A 111 -6.44 17.83 -7.19
C LEU A 111 -7.21 18.77 -8.10
N GLU A 112 -6.59 19.20 -9.19
CA GLU A 112 -7.10 20.27 -10.06
C GLU A 112 -7.60 19.69 -11.38
N PRO A 113 -8.86 19.91 -11.77
CA PRO A 113 -9.38 19.43 -13.04
C PRO A 113 -8.67 20.09 -14.22
N ILE A 114 -8.35 19.32 -15.25
CA ILE A 114 -7.80 19.84 -16.49
C ILE A 114 -8.99 20.31 -17.37
N ALA A 115 -8.94 21.56 -17.81
CA ALA A 115 -9.99 22.14 -18.62
C ALA A 115 -10.23 21.32 -19.91
N ASN A 116 -11.51 21.01 -20.19
CA ASN A 116 -11.96 20.22 -21.35
C ASN A 116 -11.45 18.75 -21.39
N ALA A 117 -11.01 18.19 -20.26
CA ALA A 117 -10.65 16.78 -20.11
C ALA A 117 -11.33 16.18 -18.88
N ASN A 118 -11.44 14.85 -18.85
CA ASN A 118 -11.84 14.12 -17.63
C ASN A 118 -10.64 13.75 -16.76
N ASP A 119 -9.58 14.55 -16.85
CA ASP A 119 -8.31 14.34 -16.18
C ASP A 119 -8.07 15.39 -15.09
N PHE A 120 -7.12 15.10 -14.19
CA PHE A 120 -6.77 15.97 -13.08
C PHE A 120 -5.25 16.07 -12.93
N TRP A 121 -4.80 17.24 -12.52
CA TRP A 121 -3.48 17.40 -11.93
C TRP A 121 -3.51 16.96 -10.48
N LEU A 122 -2.69 16.01 -10.13
CA LEU A 122 -2.45 15.58 -8.75
C LEU A 122 -1.19 16.30 -8.26
N LEU A 123 -1.35 17.24 -7.34
CA LEU A 123 -0.27 18.01 -6.74
C LEU A 123 0.10 17.43 -5.38
N ILE A 124 1.37 17.09 -5.20
CA ILE A 124 1.87 16.48 -3.97
C ILE A 124 3.07 17.29 -3.48
N ASP A 125 2.99 17.79 -2.24
CA ASP A 125 4.14 18.33 -1.54
C ASP A 125 5.02 17.19 -1.05
N VAL A 126 6.26 17.18 -1.46
CA VAL A 126 7.26 16.16 -1.13
C VAL A 126 8.27 16.73 -0.14
N PRO A 127 8.65 16.00 0.93
CA PRO A 127 9.72 16.40 1.82
C PRO A 127 11.06 16.58 1.07
N GLU A 128 11.83 17.61 1.41
CA GLU A 128 13.09 17.97 0.75
C GLU A 128 14.08 16.80 0.66
N GLU A 129 14.14 15.97 1.71
CA GLU A 129 15.00 14.78 1.77
C GLU A 129 14.66 13.72 0.73
N LEU A 130 13.42 13.72 0.21
CA LEU A 130 12.97 12.77 -0.82
C LEU A 130 13.07 13.33 -2.25
N GLU A 131 13.20 14.65 -2.44
CA GLU A 131 13.21 15.29 -3.76
C GLU A 131 14.30 14.72 -4.68
N LYS A 132 15.47 14.41 -4.14
CA LYS A 132 16.60 13.84 -4.89
C LYS A 132 16.33 12.48 -5.53
N TYR A 133 15.28 11.78 -5.11
CA TYR A 133 14.87 10.49 -5.66
C TYR A 133 13.76 10.61 -6.70
N LEU A 134 13.21 11.81 -6.88
CA LEU A 134 12.21 12.08 -7.89
C LEU A 134 12.89 12.47 -9.18
N VAL A 135 12.54 11.77 -10.25
CA VAL A 135 13.08 12.04 -11.58
C VAL A 135 11.94 12.44 -12.52
N PHE A 136 12.26 13.33 -13.45
CA PHE A 136 11.33 13.68 -14.51
C PHE A 136 11.09 12.44 -15.40
N LYS A 137 9.82 12.23 -15.77
CA LYS A 137 9.41 11.08 -16.59
C LYS A 137 9.82 11.30 -18.06
#